data_bbb27a09998be49596d0eff726830b15
#
_entry.id   bbb27a09998be49596d0eff726830b15
#
_cell.length_a   1.000
_cell.length_b   1.000
_cell.length_c   1.000
_cell.angle_alpha   90.00
_cell.angle_beta   90.00
_cell.angle_gamma   90.00
#
_symmetry.space_group_name_H-M   'P 1'
#
loop_
_entity.id
_entity.type
_entity.pdbx_description
1 polymer ?
#
loop_
_entity_poly.entity_id
_entity_poly.type
_entity_poly.pdbx_seq_one_letter_code
_entity_poly.pdbx_strand_id
1 'polypeptide(L)'
;MMKTRKESGVRRETMQTKKKLTHFDKNGAAHMVDVSGKEETAREAIAGGRVTMKPATLRLIVDRKVAKGDVLGVARVAGIMAAKRTPELIPMSHPLNLASVEIAFEPDQKVSCVNIIATVRTTGRTGVEMEALVAAAASGLTIYDMCKSVDRAMTVTGIRLLKKSGGKSGTYIREDERSAGPASKGRKKGPA
;
A
#
# COMPACT_ATOMS: atom_id res chain seq x y z
N MET A 1 -0.19 8.97 69.40
CA MET A 1 -0.62 7.70 68.84
C MET A 1 -1.15 7.96 67.43
N MET A 2 -0.26 7.97 66.41
CA MET A 2 -0.60 8.26 65.00
C MET A 2 -0.69 6.97 64.21
N LYS A 3 -1.86 6.66 63.64
CA LYS A 3 -2.11 5.51 62.77
C LYS A 3 -1.76 5.90 61.33
N THR A 4 -0.73 5.28 60.79
CA THR A 4 -0.35 5.39 59.37
C THR A 4 -1.25 4.48 58.51
N ARG A 5 -1.91 5.10 57.55
CA ARG A 5 -2.79 4.45 56.56
C ARG A 5 -1.90 3.97 55.38
N LYS A 6 -1.78 2.66 55.18
CA LYS A 6 -1.17 2.05 54.00
C LYS A 6 -2.11 2.16 52.81
N GLU A 7 -1.70 2.90 51.81
CA GLU A 7 -2.34 2.86 50.46
C GLU A 7 -1.76 1.69 49.64
N SER A 8 -2.62 0.73 49.36
CA SER A 8 -2.32 -0.38 48.46
C SER A 8 -2.57 0.07 47.03
N GLY A 9 -1.53 0.46 46.30
CA GLY A 9 -1.56 0.75 44.87
C GLY A 9 -1.66 -0.57 44.06
N VAL A 10 -2.85 -0.87 43.57
CA VAL A 10 -3.06 -1.94 42.60
C VAL A 10 -2.53 -1.49 41.24
N ARG A 11 -1.34 -1.97 40.86
CA ARG A 11 -0.84 -1.87 39.47
C ARG A 11 -1.74 -2.73 38.58
N ARG A 12 -2.52 -2.07 37.73
CA ARG A 12 -3.17 -2.73 36.59
C ARG A 12 -2.08 -3.01 35.55
N GLU A 13 -1.59 -4.22 35.50
CA GLU A 13 -0.82 -4.73 34.37
C GLU A 13 -1.77 -4.82 33.17
N THR A 14 -1.56 -3.94 32.19
CA THR A 14 -2.17 -4.06 30.86
C THR A 14 -1.59 -5.30 30.17
N MET A 15 -2.36 -6.38 30.14
CA MET A 15 -2.03 -7.55 29.31
C MET A 15 -2.01 -7.14 27.84
N GLN A 16 -0.82 -6.75 27.35
CA GLN A 16 -0.55 -6.73 25.92
C GLN A 16 -0.59 -8.17 25.41
N THR A 17 -1.67 -8.51 24.73
CA THR A 17 -1.75 -9.77 23.95
C THR A 17 -0.62 -9.73 22.92
N LYS A 18 0.46 -10.49 23.16
CA LYS A 18 1.57 -10.69 22.22
C LYS A 18 0.97 -11.24 20.93
N LYS A 19 0.85 -10.40 19.89
CA LYS A 19 0.49 -10.86 18.53
C LYS A 19 1.57 -11.82 18.08
N LYS A 20 1.22 -13.10 17.96
CA LYS A 20 2.13 -14.18 17.57
C LYS A 20 2.54 -13.97 16.10
N LEU A 21 3.83 -13.94 15.81
CA LEU A 21 4.33 -13.96 14.44
C LEU A 21 3.95 -15.31 13.81
N THR A 22 3.18 -15.29 12.73
CA THR A 22 2.54 -16.47 12.13
C THR A 22 3.42 -17.19 11.09
N HIS A 23 4.51 -16.56 10.66
CA HIS A 23 5.42 -17.09 9.63
C HIS A 23 6.62 -17.87 10.18
N PHE A 24 6.63 -18.16 11.48
CA PHE A 24 7.66 -18.97 12.11
C PHE A 24 7.02 -20.09 12.93
N ASP A 25 7.55 -21.29 12.79
CA ASP A 25 7.15 -22.44 13.59
C ASP A 25 7.71 -22.38 15.04
N LYS A 26 7.47 -23.43 15.83
CA LYS A 26 7.93 -23.52 17.23
C LYS A 26 9.45 -23.59 17.33
N ASN A 27 10.14 -23.96 16.26
CA ASN A 27 11.58 -24.11 16.17
C ASN A 27 12.27 -22.88 15.54
N GLY A 28 11.49 -21.85 15.16
CA GLY A 28 12.00 -20.64 14.51
C GLY A 28 12.23 -20.79 13.01
N ALA A 29 11.79 -21.89 12.39
CA ALA A 29 11.87 -22.05 10.95
C ALA A 29 10.74 -21.29 10.25
N ALA A 30 11.07 -20.61 9.14
CA ALA A 30 10.07 -19.89 8.34
C ALA A 30 9.16 -20.88 7.62
N HIS A 31 7.85 -20.64 7.64
CA HIS A 31 6.85 -21.41 6.90
C HIS A 31 5.73 -20.53 6.37
N MET A 32 5.18 -20.88 5.25
CA MET A 32 4.00 -20.23 4.70
C MET A 32 2.77 -20.64 5.52
N VAL A 33 1.93 -19.66 5.91
CA VAL A 33 0.74 -19.91 6.74
C VAL A 33 -0.26 -20.76 5.97
N ASP A 34 -0.74 -21.87 6.56
CA ASP A 34 -1.83 -22.64 6.00
C ASP A 34 -3.15 -21.85 6.06
N VAL A 35 -3.76 -21.68 4.89
CA VAL A 35 -5.04 -20.99 4.71
C VAL A 35 -6.16 -21.91 4.23
N SER A 36 -5.92 -23.24 4.10
CA SER A 36 -6.87 -24.20 3.55
C SER A 36 -8.20 -24.22 4.30
N GLY A 37 -8.16 -24.07 5.63
CA GLY A 37 -9.34 -24.03 6.49
C GLY A 37 -10.06 -22.69 6.57
N LYS A 38 -9.66 -21.66 5.79
CA LYS A 38 -10.34 -20.36 5.78
C LYS A 38 -11.37 -20.30 4.66
N GLU A 39 -12.48 -19.60 4.94
CA GLU A 39 -13.48 -19.29 3.92
C GLU A 39 -12.95 -18.32 2.87
N GLU A 40 -13.41 -18.48 1.65
CA GLU A 40 -13.19 -17.53 0.58
C GLU A 40 -14.11 -16.32 0.77
N THR A 41 -13.53 -15.14 0.84
CA THR A 41 -14.26 -13.87 1.00
C THR A 41 -13.74 -12.82 0.03
N ALA A 42 -14.60 -11.85 -0.33
CA ALA A 42 -14.16 -10.69 -1.07
C ALA A 42 -13.15 -9.89 -0.25
N ARG A 43 -12.03 -9.52 -0.87
CA ARG A 43 -10.93 -8.80 -0.24
C ARG A 43 -10.46 -7.65 -1.10
N GLU A 44 -10.16 -6.55 -0.45
CA GLU A 44 -9.61 -5.35 -1.08
C GLU A 44 -8.43 -4.86 -0.25
N ALA A 45 -7.38 -4.42 -0.92
CA ALA A 45 -6.30 -3.66 -0.32
C ALA A 45 -5.99 -2.42 -1.17
N ILE A 46 -5.69 -1.32 -0.49
CA ILE A 46 -5.27 -0.06 -1.09
C ILE A 46 -3.91 0.29 -0.49
N ALA A 47 -2.92 0.47 -1.35
CA ALA A 47 -1.59 0.93 -0.97
C ALA A 47 -1.29 2.28 -1.62
N GLY A 48 -0.50 3.09 -0.93
CA GLY A 48 0.01 4.36 -1.42
C GLY A 48 1.52 4.33 -1.60
N GLY A 49 2.01 5.26 -2.44
CA GLY A 49 3.42 5.57 -2.63
C GLY A 49 3.57 6.98 -3.16
N ARG A 50 4.81 7.45 -3.22
CA ARG A 50 5.12 8.79 -3.76
C ARG A 50 6.48 8.78 -4.44
N VAL A 51 6.58 9.52 -5.55
CA VAL A 51 7.87 9.84 -6.17
C VAL A 51 8.04 11.35 -6.13
N THR A 52 9.03 11.84 -5.37
CA THR A 52 9.40 13.25 -5.33
C THR A 52 10.46 13.54 -6.40
N MET A 53 10.41 14.71 -7.01
CA MET A 53 11.25 15.06 -8.16
C MET A 53 11.41 16.58 -8.29
N LYS A 54 12.28 17.02 -9.19
CA LYS A 54 12.37 18.44 -9.54
C LYS A 54 11.09 18.92 -10.21
N PRO A 55 10.69 20.21 -10.02
CA PRO A 55 9.50 20.77 -10.70
C PRO A 55 9.56 20.65 -12.23
N ALA A 56 10.76 20.76 -12.82
CA ALA A 56 10.95 20.60 -14.26
C ALA A 56 10.64 19.17 -14.73
N THR A 57 11.05 18.15 -13.95
CA THR A 57 10.78 16.74 -14.24
C THR A 57 9.28 16.45 -14.19
N LEU A 58 8.58 16.95 -13.16
CA LEU A 58 7.14 16.79 -13.05
C LEU A 58 6.39 17.41 -14.23
N ARG A 59 6.81 18.61 -14.68
CA ARG A 59 6.23 19.25 -15.88
C ARG A 59 6.39 18.37 -17.13
N LEU A 60 7.59 17.77 -17.34
CA LEU A 60 7.80 16.87 -18.47
C LEU A 60 6.87 15.65 -18.44
N ILE A 61 6.58 15.11 -17.26
CA ILE A 61 5.63 13.99 -17.11
C ILE A 61 4.20 14.44 -17.42
N VAL A 62 3.75 15.55 -16.84
CA VAL A 62 2.40 16.09 -17.02
C VAL A 62 2.15 16.48 -18.48
N ASP A 63 3.12 17.12 -19.12
CA ASP A 63 3.06 17.55 -20.52
C ASP A 63 3.29 16.39 -21.52
N ARG A 64 3.59 15.17 -21.04
CA ARG A 64 3.96 14.01 -21.88
C ARG A 64 5.14 14.26 -22.80
N LYS A 65 6.13 15.06 -22.34
CA LYS A 65 7.33 15.42 -23.10
C LYS A 65 8.59 14.66 -22.70
N VAL A 66 8.45 13.58 -21.92
CA VAL A 66 9.59 12.70 -21.60
C VAL A 66 9.97 11.91 -22.86
N ALA A 67 11.26 11.89 -23.20
CA ALA A 67 11.75 11.23 -24.43
C ALA A 67 11.41 9.73 -24.51
N LYS A 68 11.24 9.05 -23.38
CA LYS A 68 10.84 7.64 -23.30
C LYS A 68 9.33 7.39 -23.46
N GLY A 69 8.52 8.44 -23.70
CA GLY A 69 7.07 8.33 -23.92
C GLY A 69 6.21 8.49 -22.67
N ASP A 70 5.05 7.85 -22.64
CA ASP A 70 4.05 7.97 -21.56
C ASP A 70 4.51 7.27 -20.26
N VAL A 71 5.16 8.05 -19.40
CA VAL A 71 5.71 7.60 -18.11
C VAL A 71 4.65 6.95 -17.23
N LEU A 72 3.49 7.57 -17.08
CA LEU A 72 2.45 7.09 -16.18
C LEU A 72 1.72 5.87 -16.75
N GLY A 73 1.56 5.80 -18.08
CA GLY A 73 1.02 4.62 -18.76
C GLY A 73 1.90 3.40 -18.56
N VAL A 74 3.22 3.54 -18.80
CA VAL A 74 4.19 2.45 -18.59
C VAL A 74 4.26 2.05 -17.12
N ALA A 75 4.27 3.01 -16.19
CA ALA A 75 4.29 2.74 -14.75
C ALA A 75 3.03 1.98 -14.28
N ARG A 76 1.86 2.29 -14.87
CA ARG A 76 0.61 1.56 -14.59
C ARG A 76 0.71 0.10 -15.00
N VAL A 77 1.16 -0.15 -16.22
CA VAL A 77 1.34 -1.53 -16.72
C VAL A 77 2.33 -2.30 -15.86
N ALA A 78 3.47 -1.68 -15.52
CA ALA A 78 4.48 -2.30 -14.66
C ALA A 78 3.93 -2.65 -13.27
N GLY A 79 3.16 -1.76 -12.65
CA GLY A 79 2.53 -2.02 -11.35
C GLY A 79 1.50 -3.16 -11.41
N ILE A 80 0.67 -3.21 -12.47
CA ILE A 80 -0.28 -4.32 -12.68
C ILE A 80 0.47 -5.65 -12.85
N MET A 81 1.53 -5.66 -13.63
CA MET A 81 2.35 -6.86 -13.84
C MET A 81 3.03 -7.32 -12.55
N ALA A 82 3.53 -6.38 -11.75
CA ALA A 82 4.17 -6.66 -10.48
C ALA A 82 3.18 -7.25 -9.45
N ALA A 83 1.96 -6.72 -9.36
CA ALA A 83 0.91 -7.31 -8.53
C ALA A 83 0.66 -8.80 -8.87
N LYS A 84 0.59 -9.13 -10.15
CA LYS A 84 0.38 -10.52 -10.63
C LYS A 84 1.56 -11.45 -10.32
N ARG A 85 2.74 -10.92 -10.07
CA ARG A 85 3.98 -11.65 -9.78
C ARG A 85 4.44 -11.50 -8.32
N THR A 86 3.57 -11.05 -7.44
CA THR A 86 3.91 -10.86 -6.01
C THR A 86 4.51 -12.12 -5.37
N PRO A 87 4.02 -13.36 -5.60
CA PRO A 87 4.61 -14.55 -5.01
C PRO A 87 6.05 -14.85 -5.46
N GLU A 88 6.45 -14.37 -6.64
CA GLU A 88 7.83 -14.49 -7.14
C GLU A 88 8.80 -13.54 -6.41
N LEU A 89 8.28 -12.44 -5.85
CA LEU A 89 9.06 -11.39 -5.16
C LEU A 89 9.03 -11.52 -3.64
N ILE A 90 7.91 -12.00 -3.08
CA ILE A 90 7.66 -12.09 -1.64
C ILE A 90 7.51 -13.58 -1.28
N PRO A 91 8.56 -14.22 -0.75
CA PRO A 91 8.65 -15.68 -0.61
C PRO A 91 7.51 -16.35 0.17
N MET A 92 6.93 -15.62 1.15
CA MET A 92 5.87 -16.14 2.02
C MET A 92 4.45 -15.74 1.56
N SER A 93 4.33 -15.08 0.40
CA SER A 93 3.06 -14.72 -0.20
C SER A 93 2.42 -15.90 -0.93
N HIS A 94 1.10 -16.06 -0.78
CA HIS A 94 0.36 -17.09 -1.52
C HIS A 94 0.12 -16.65 -2.95
N PRO A 95 0.16 -17.56 -3.95
CA PRO A 95 -0.31 -17.25 -5.29
C PRO A 95 -1.83 -17.00 -5.26
N LEU A 96 -2.26 -15.86 -5.80
CA LEU A 96 -3.66 -15.43 -5.77
C LEU A 96 -4.18 -15.09 -7.17
N ASN A 97 -5.43 -15.50 -7.43
CA ASN A 97 -6.17 -15.06 -8.62
C ASN A 97 -6.75 -13.68 -8.38
N LEU A 98 -6.10 -12.64 -8.92
CA LEU A 98 -6.53 -11.26 -8.76
C LEU A 98 -7.74 -10.95 -9.65
N ALA A 99 -8.82 -10.43 -9.06
CA ALA A 99 -10.01 -10.01 -9.79
C ALA A 99 -9.82 -8.64 -10.47
N SER A 100 -9.14 -7.70 -9.80
CA SER A 100 -8.79 -6.39 -10.38
C SER A 100 -7.53 -5.81 -9.76
N VAL A 101 -6.80 -5.03 -10.57
CA VAL A 101 -5.68 -4.18 -10.16
C VAL A 101 -5.87 -2.82 -10.81
N GLU A 102 -6.06 -1.79 -10.00
CA GLU A 102 -6.23 -0.41 -10.45
C GLU A 102 -5.08 0.44 -9.89
N ILE A 103 -4.46 1.27 -10.74
CA ILE A 103 -3.40 2.19 -10.33
C ILE A 103 -3.75 3.59 -10.79
N ALA A 104 -3.87 4.50 -9.83
CA ALA A 104 -4.07 5.92 -10.05
C ALA A 104 -2.77 6.69 -9.76
N PHE A 105 -2.55 7.75 -10.52
CA PHE A 105 -1.46 8.69 -10.33
C PHE A 105 -2.03 10.09 -10.15
N GLU A 106 -1.54 10.79 -9.14
CA GLU A 106 -1.97 12.16 -8.81
C GLU A 106 -0.72 13.05 -8.74
N PRO A 107 -0.39 13.75 -9.85
CA PRO A 107 0.68 14.74 -9.84
C PRO A 107 0.33 15.92 -8.93
N ASP A 108 1.23 16.26 -8.00
CA ASP A 108 1.10 17.42 -7.12
C ASP A 108 2.21 18.42 -7.44
N GLN A 109 1.84 19.52 -8.09
CA GLN A 109 2.79 20.57 -8.51
C GLN A 109 3.29 21.40 -7.32
N LYS A 110 2.55 21.48 -6.20
CA LYS A 110 2.92 22.28 -5.03
C LYS A 110 4.15 21.71 -4.33
N VAL A 111 4.22 20.38 -4.24
CA VAL A 111 5.33 19.67 -3.58
C VAL A 111 6.17 18.85 -4.56
N SER A 112 5.96 19.06 -5.87
CA SER A 112 6.73 18.43 -6.96
C SER A 112 6.85 16.92 -6.81
N CYS A 113 5.71 16.24 -6.77
CA CYS A 113 5.67 14.79 -6.66
C CYS A 113 4.55 14.16 -7.50
N VAL A 114 4.63 12.85 -7.71
CA VAL A 114 3.53 12.01 -8.18
C VAL A 114 3.14 11.09 -7.02
N ASN A 115 1.90 11.23 -6.53
CA ASN A 115 1.31 10.26 -5.61
C ASN A 115 0.79 9.06 -6.40
N ILE A 116 0.92 7.89 -5.82
CA ILE A 116 0.55 6.60 -6.41
C ILE A 116 -0.47 5.96 -5.47
N ILE A 117 -1.59 5.51 -6.02
CA ILE A 117 -2.61 4.74 -5.32
C ILE A 117 -2.82 3.44 -6.09
N ALA A 118 -2.55 2.31 -5.45
CA ALA A 118 -2.79 0.98 -6.00
C ALA A 118 -3.92 0.29 -5.23
N THR A 119 -4.97 -0.11 -5.94
CA THR A 119 -6.11 -0.85 -5.39
C THR A 119 -6.15 -2.23 -6.00
N VAL A 120 -6.13 -3.27 -5.17
CA VAL A 120 -6.18 -4.67 -5.60
C VAL A 120 -7.37 -5.37 -4.96
N ARG A 121 -8.08 -6.19 -5.75
CA ARG A 121 -9.23 -6.97 -5.28
C ARG A 121 -9.11 -8.44 -5.70
N THR A 122 -9.60 -9.30 -4.84
CA THR A 122 -9.75 -10.74 -5.10
C THR A 122 -10.92 -11.31 -4.31
N THR A 123 -11.34 -12.51 -4.68
CA THR A 123 -12.11 -13.42 -3.79
C THR A 123 -11.17 -14.56 -3.43
N GLY A 124 -10.88 -14.73 -2.14
CA GLY A 124 -9.88 -15.71 -1.71
C GLY A 124 -9.75 -15.85 -0.19
N ARG A 125 -8.87 -16.75 0.22
CA ARG A 125 -8.66 -17.15 1.62
C ARG A 125 -7.68 -16.27 2.38
N THR A 126 -6.90 -15.46 1.66
CA THR A 126 -5.94 -14.50 2.24
C THR A 126 -6.10 -13.11 1.63
N GLY A 127 -5.52 -12.10 2.24
CA GLY A 127 -5.59 -10.71 1.79
C GLY A 127 -4.65 -10.43 0.61
N VAL A 128 -4.83 -9.27 -0.01
CA VAL A 128 -4.06 -8.79 -1.18
C VAL A 128 -3.21 -7.56 -0.83
N GLU A 129 -2.82 -7.45 0.43
CA GLU A 129 -2.03 -6.31 0.92
C GLU A 129 -0.66 -6.24 0.24
N MET A 130 0.00 -7.41 0.04
CA MET A 130 1.31 -7.45 -0.60
C MET A 130 1.23 -7.12 -2.08
N GLU A 131 0.20 -7.59 -2.78
CA GLU A 131 -0.05 -7.27 -4.18
C GLU A 131 -0.21 -5.77 -4.39
N ALA A 132 -0.96 -5.09 -3.50
CA ALA A 132 -1.13 -3.64 -3.56
C ALA A 132 0.18 -2.88 -3.27
N LEU A 133 0.96 -3.30 -2.26
CA LEU A 133 2.24 -2.70 -1.92
C LEU A 133 3.27 -2.88 -3.04
N VAL A 134 3.38 -4.08 -3.60
CA VAL A 134 4.28 -4.40 -4.71
C VAL A 134 3.90 -3.60 -5.97
N ALA A 135 2.60 -3.47 -6.27
CA ALA A 135 2.11 -2.64 -7.36
C ALA A 135 2.53 -1.17 -7.22
N ALA A 136 2.32 -0.57 -6.03
CA ALA A 136 2.70 0.82 -5.77
C ALA A 136 4.22 1.02 -5.88
N ALA A 137 5.02 0.09 -5.34
CA ALA A 137 6.48 0.14 -5.38
C ALA A 137 7.01 0.04 -6.81
N ALA A 138 6.54 -0.94 -7.59
CA ALA A 138 6.95 -1.13 -8.98
C ALA A 138 6.57 0.06 -9.87
N SER A 139 5.40 0.66 -9.65
CA SER A 139 5.00 1.89 -10.33
C SER A 139 5.96 3.03 -10.05
N GLY A 140 6.34 3.23 -8.78
CA GLY A 140 7.30 4.27 -8.38
C GLY A 140 8.69 4.07 -8.99
N LEU A 141 9.19 2.83 -8.96
CA LEU A 141 10.47 2.47 -9.57
C LEU A 141 10.46 2.67 -11.10
N THR A 142 9.32 2.41 -11.74
CA THR A 142 9.18 2.62 -13.18
C THR A 142 9.17 4.10 -13.54
N ILE A 143 8.50 4.97 -12.76
CA ILE A 143 8.59 6.42 -12.91
C ILE A 143 10.05 6.87 -12.80
N TYR A 144 10.79 6.37 -11.80
CA TYR A 144 12.20 6.65 -11.62
C TYR A 144 13.01 6.24 -12.85
N ASP A 145 12.86 5.00 -13.34
CA ASP A 145 13.62 4.51 -14.51
C ASP A 145 13.35 5.34 -15.76
N MET A 146 12.10 5.70 -15.98
CA MET A 146 11.70 6.49 -17.15
C MET A 146 12.29 7.91 -17.14
N CYS A 147 12.49 8.50 -15.96
CA CYS A 147 12.91 9.90 -15.80
C CYS A 147 14.36 10.09 -15.34
N LYS A 148 15.09 9.04 -14.94
CA LYS A 148 16.44 9.12 -14.36
C LYS A 148 17.49 9.81 -15.26
N SER A 149 17.26 9.86 -16.57
CA SER A 149 18.15 10.57 -17.51
C SER A 149 18.12 12.09 -17.31
N VAL A 150 17.01 12.64 -16.82
CA VAL A 150 16.82 14.08 -16.58
C VAL A 150 16.86 14.45 -15.08
N ASP A 151 16.55 13.49 -14.20
CA ASP A 151 16.56 13.71 -12.75
C ASP A 151 16.92 12.44 -11.97
N ARG A 152 18.19 12.33 -11.58
CA ARG A 152 18.66 11.18 -10.77
C ARG A 152 18.38 11.32 -9.29
N ALA A 153 18.01 12.51 -8.82
CA ALA A 153 17.77 12.80 -7.41
C ALA A 153 16.34 12.45 -6.96
N MET A 154 15.49 11.93 -7.85
CA MET A 154 14.16 11.49 -7.49
C MET A 154 14.18 10.46 -6.36
N THR A 155 13.19 10.53 -5.47
CA THR A 155 13.06 9.60 -4.36
C THR A 155 11.71 8.89 -4.42
N VAL A 156 11.74 7.56 -4.42
CA VAL A 156 10.55 6.73 -4.21
C VAL A 156 10.39 6.52 -2.71
N THR A 157 9.26 6.95 -2.15
CA THR A 157 9.03 6.95 -0.71
C THR A 157 7.57 6.68 -0.35
N GLY A 158 7.29 6.51 0.93
CA GLY A 158 5.93 6.43 1.46
C GLY A 158 5.14 5.21 0.98
N ILE A 159 5.80 4.10 0.57
CA ILE A 159 5.13 2.85 0.27
C ILE A 159 4.49 2.32 1.54
N ARG A 160 3.17 2.27 1.56
CA ARG A 160 2.40 1.92 2.76
C ARG A 160 1.01 1.39 2.44
N LEU A 161 0.48 0.54 3.32
CA LEU A 161 -0.91 0.13 3.27
C LEU A 161 -1.79 1.27 3.80
N LEU A 162 -2.79 1.68 3.03
CA LEU A 162 -3.76 2.72 3.38
C LEU A 162 -5.03 2.10 3.97
N LYS A 163 -5.53 1.06 3.31
CA LYS A 163 -6.77 0.37 3.70
C LYS A 163 -6.68 -1.09 3.31
N LYS A 164 -7.29 -1.95 4.10
CA LYS A 164 -7.69 -3.29 3.68
C LYS A 164 -9.08 -3.61 4.19
N SER A 165 -9.78 -4.50 3.51
CA SER A 165 -11.07 -5.02 3.96
C SER A 165 -11.25 -6.49 3.59
N GLY A 166 -12.17 -7.15 4.28
CA GLY A 166 -12.51 -8.56 4.11
C GLY A 166 -11.76 -9.51 5.04
N GLY A 167 -12.29 -10.74 5.15
CA GLY A 167 -11.80 -11.80 6.01
C GLY A 167 -12.01 -11.56 7.51
N LYS A 168 -11.54 -12.52 8.32
CA LYS A 168 -11.74 -12.55 9.78
C LYS A 168 -11.17 -11.33 10.52
N SER A 169 -10.11 -10.69 10.01
CA SER A 169 -9.48 -9.52 10.63
C SER A 169 -10.21 -8.20 10.35
N GLY A 170 -11.31 -8.23 9.56
CA GLY A 170 -12.14 -7.06 9.27
C GLY A 170 -11.42 -5.97 8.49
N THR A 171 -11.87 -4.72 8.67
CA THR A 171 -11.35 -3.55 7.98
C THR A 171 -10.26 -2.87 8.79
N TYR A 172 -9.16 -2.56 8.13
CA TYR A 172 -8.10 -1.68 8.61
C TYR A 172 -8.09 -0.41 7.77
N ILE A 173 -8.00 0.74 8.40
CA ILE A 173 -7.75 2.05 7.77
C ILE A 173 -6.60 2.68 8.55
N ARG A 174 -5.59 3.15 7.82
CA ARG A 174 -4.42 3.81 8.38
C ARG A 174 -4.84 5.11 9.08
N GLU A 175 -4.32 5.40 10.27
CA GLU A 175 -4.79 6.50 11.13
C GLU A 175 -4.56 7.89 10.52
N ASP A 176 -3.40 8.10 9.93
CA ASP A 176 -3.03 9.35 9.24
C ASP A 176 -3.87 9.62 7.97
N GLU A 177 -4.53 8.60 7.42
CA GLU A 177 -5.47 8.72 6.28
C GLU A 177 -6.94 8.86 6.72
N ARG A 178 -7.26 8.65 8.01
CA ARG A 178 -8.63 8.82 8.54
C ARG A 178 -9.05 10.28 8.61
N SER A 179 -8.09 11.19 8.76
CA SER A 179 -8.33 12.65 8.82
C SER A 179 -8.41 13.31 7.44
N ALA A 180 -7.89 12.68 6.40
CA ALA A 180 -8.08 13.07 5.01
C ALA A 180 -9.39 12.44 4.52
N GLY A 181 -10.52 13.13 4.69
CA GLY A 181 -11.82 12.71 4.14
C GLY A 181 -11.71 12.41 2.64
N PRO A 182 -12.63 11.60 2.06
CA PRO A 182 -12.55 11.20 0.67
C PRO A 182 -12.43 12.44 -0.22
N ALA A 183 -11.34 12.52 -0.99
CA ALA A 183 -11.15 13.59 -1.98
C ALA A 183 -12.43 13.69 -2.80
N SER A 184 -13.06 14.85 -2.78
CA SER A 184 -14.34 15.11 -3.40
C SER A 184 -14.26 14.70 -4.87
N LYS A 185 -15.00 13.63 -5.23
CA LYS A 185 -15.21 13.26 -6.63
C LYS A 185 -15.81 14.47 -7.33
N GLY A 186 -15.00 15.13 -8.15
CA GLY A 186 -15.44 16.23 -8.99
C GLY A 186 -16.69 15.80 -9.77
N ARG A 187 -17.82 16.40 -9.42
CA ARG A 187 -19.09 16.26 -10.11
C ARG A 187 -18.91 16.83 -11.51
N LYS A 188 -18.66 15.98 -12.50
CA LYS A 188 -18.75 16.39 -13.91
C LYS A 188 -20.18 16.82 -14.13
N LYS A 189 -20.42 18.14 -14.27
CA LYS A 189 -21.62 18.67 -14.90
C LYS A 189 -21.54 18.28 -16.39
N GLY A 190 -22.45 17.46 -16.84
CA GLY A 190 -22.65 17.20 -18.26
C GLY A 190 -23.08 18.51 -18.97
N PRO A 191 -22.77 18.65 -20.26
CA PRO A 191 -23.24 19.77 -21.05
C PRO A 191 -24.75 19.66 -21.24
N ALA A 192 -25.41 20.83 -21.20
CA ALA A 192 -26.81 21.04 -21.58
C ALA A 192 -26.97 20.92 -23.10
#